data_d1b8675114fd92b0da6fafc365137e3b
#
_entry.id   d1b8675114fd92b0da6fafc365137e3b
#
_cell.length_a   1.000
_cell.length_b   1.000
_cell.length_c   1.000
_cell.angle_alpha   90.00
_cell.angle_beta   90.00
_cell.angle_gamma   90.00
#
_symmetry.space_group_name_H-M   'P 1'
#
loop_
_entity.id
_entity.type
_entity.pdbx_description
1 polymer ?
#
loop_
_entity_poly.entity_id
_entity_poly.type
_entity_poly.pdbx_seq_one_letter_code
_entity_poly.pdbx_strand_id
1 'polypeptide(L)'
;KTFYPTIILVVCLKNNTNNSKINTMMTIRDTNHSMSVKRRNPWNWIPTLYFAEGLPYVAVMTIAVIMYKRLGLSNTEITLYTSWLYLPWTIKPLWSPFVDLVKTKRSWIIAMQGLIAAGFAGIAFFIPTTHFVQLTLAFFWLMAFSSATYDIAADGFYMLGLNNKEQSFFVGIRNTFYRFANIFGQGILVMLAGWLETSQGNIPLAWSITFYLMAGLFLALTLYHRFILPHPDTDIKREGLTASKLLEDFLKTFISFFQKKHLGLMFFFLLTYRLGESQLAKIASPFLLDDAEQGGLALSTATVGMIYGTIGVIALLLGGIISGFLVSRDGFKKWILPMALAINLPDLLYVWMAAATAALLIVMGMHQV
;
A
#
# COMPACT_ATOMS: atom_id res chain seq x y z
N LYS A 1 0.59 -3.76 -4.65
CA LYS A 1 0.14 -3.96 -3.25
C LYS A 1 -1.37 -4.00 -3.06
N THR A 2 -2.18 -3.61 -4.04
CA THR A 2 -3.62 -3.35 -3.90
C THR A 2 -4.54 -4.51 -4.30
N PHE A 3 -4.03 -5.69 -4.65
CA PHE A 3 -4.85 -6.81 -5.17
C PHE A 3 -5.06 -7.99 -4.20
N TYR A 4 -4.38 -8.03 -3.05
CA TYR A 4 -4.51 -9.14 -2.10
C TYR A 4 -5.88 -9.28 -1.43
N PRO A 5 -6.61 -8.20 -1.08
CA PRO A 5 -7.93 -8.32 -0.45
C PRO A 5 -9.00 -8.89 -1.40
N THR A 6 -8.90 -8.57 -2.70
CA THR A 6 -9.95 -8.92 -3.68
C THR A 6 -9.98 -10.44 -3.98
N ILE A 7 -8.84 -11.10 -3.92
CA ILE A 7 -8.75 -12.55 -4.17
C ILE A 7 -9.30 -13.35 -2.98
N ILE A 8 -9.07 -12.89 -1.76
CA ILE A 8 -9.65 -13.50 -0.55
C ILE A 8 -11.18 -13.36 -0.59
N LEU A 9 -11.70 -12.23 -1.04
CA LEU A 9 -13.15 -12.00 -1.17
C LEU A 9 -13.80 -12.94 -2.20
N VAL A 10 -13.18 -13.17 -3.36
CA VAL A 10 -13.71 -14.07 -4.40
C VAL A 10 -13.74 -15.53 -3.94
N VAL A 11 -12.77 -15.93 -3.12
CA VAL A 11 -12.72 -17.30 -2.56
C VAL A 11 -13.76 -17.50 -1.45
N CYS A 12 -14.05 -16.46 -0.64
CA CYS A 12 -15.11 -16.52 0.37
C CYS A 12 -16.52 -16.55 -0.23
N LEU A 13 -16.78 -15.84 -1.33
CA LEU A 13 -18.10 -15.79 -1.96
C LEU A 13 -18.52 -17.11 -2.64
N LYS A 14 -17.56 -17.96 -3.04
CA LYS A 14 -17.89 -19.25 -3.71
C LYS A 14 -18.30 -20.35 -2.74
N ASN A 15 -18.04 -20.21 -1.43
CA ASN A 15 -18.45 -21.19 -0.42
C ASN A 15 -19.87 -20.97 0.12
N ASN A 16 -20.57 -19.92 -0.31
CA ASN A 16 -21.87 -19.53 0.28
C ASN A 16 -23.10 -20.05 -0.49
N THR A 17 -22.95 -20.98 -1.45
CA THR A 17 -24.09 -21.51 -2.22
C THR A 17 -24.76 -22.74 -1.59
N ASN A 18 -24.31 -23.21 -0.43
CA ASN A 18 -24.90 -24.40 0.23
C ASN A 18 -25.68 -24.14 1.52
N ASN A 19 -26.08 -22.91 1.81
CA ASN A 19 -26.77 -22.57 3.07
C ASN A 19 -28.20 -22.01 2.88
N SER A 20 -29.08 -22.72 2.15
CA SER A 20 -30.52 -22.38 2.14
C SER A 20 -31.23 -22.58 3.49
N LYS A 21 -30.63 -23.33 4.43
CA LYS A 21 -31.22 -23.57 5.77
C LYS A 21 -30.81 -22.55 6.83
N ILE A 22 -29.74 -21.76 6.61
CA ILE A 22 -29.32 -20.71 7.55
C ILE A 22 -30.10 -19.40 7.31
N ASN A 23 -30.54 -19.15 6.09
CA ASN A 23 -31.31 -17.95 5.76
C ASN A 23 -32.68 -17.89 6.47
N THR A 24 -33.30 -19.03 6.77
CA THR A 24 -34.61 -19.05 7.45
C THR A 24 -34.49 -18.73 8.95
N MET A 25 -33.35 -19.00 9.59
CA MET A 25 -33.13 -18.60 11.00
C MET A 25 -32.63 -17.15 11.15
N MET A 26 -32.02 -16.55 10.15
CA MET A 26 -31.63 -15.14 10.19
C MET A 26 -32.82 -14.17 9.98
N THR A 27 -33.83 -14.56 9.21
CA THR A 27 -34.99 -13.73 8.92
C THR A 27 -35.92 -13.51 10.13
N ILE A 28 -35.87 -14.38 11.17
CA ILE A 28 -36.68 -14.24 12.39
C ILE A 28 -35.99 -13.37 13.46
N ARG A 29 -34.69 -13.06 13.31
CA ARG A 29 -33.94 -12.26 14.30
C ARG A 29 -33.83 -10.77 13.96
N ASP A 30 -34.28 -10.36 12.77
CA ASP A 30 -34.17 -8.98 12.28
C ASP A 30 -35.34 -8.05 12.69
N THR A 31 -36.30 -8.51 13.50
CA THR A 31 -37.51 -7.72 13.76
C THR A 31 -37.55 -6.98 15.10
N ASN A 32 -36.55 -7.05 15.98
CA ASN A 32 -36.62 -6.26 17.21
C ASN A 32 -35.26 -5.96 17.82
N HIS A 33 -34.46 -5.07 17.24
CA HIS A 33 -33.56 -4.15 17.97
C HIS A 33 -32.92 -3.16 17.00
N SER A 34 -33.67 -2.25 16.42
CA SER A 34 -33.14 -1.05 15.80
C SER A 34 -32.81 -0.01 16.89
N MET A 35 -31.83 -0.26 17.74
CA MET A 35 -31.05 0.87 18.23
C MET A 35 -30.23 1.38 17.06
N SER A 36 -30.63 2.51 16.48
CA SER A 36 -29.91 3.19 15.43
C SER A 36 -28.56 3.65 15.99
N VAL A 37 -27.57 2.75 15.98
CA VAL A 37 -26.17 3.18 16.10
C VAL A 37 -25.96 4.15 14.93
N LYS A 38 -25.80 5.43 15.24
CA LYS A 38 -25.67 6.53 14.28
C LYS A 38 -24.51 6.21 13.33
N ARG A 39 -24.85 5.60 12.18
CA ARG A 39 -23.88 5.10 11.22
C ARG A 39 -23.07 6.27 10.69
N ARG A 40 -21.78 6.31 11.01
CA ARG A 40 -20.93 7.41 10.57
C ARG A 40 -20.70 7.32 9.07
N ASN A 41 -20.75 8.46 8.38
CA ASN A 41 -20.54 8.54 6.94
C ASN A 41 -19.12 8.03 6.58
N PRO A 42 -18.98 7.05 5.68
CA PRO A 42 -17.69 6.51 5.26
C PRO A 42 -16.71 7.56 4.71
N TRP A 43 -17.19 8.61 4.09
CA TRP A 43 -16.37 9.73 3.62
C TRP A 43 -15.57 10.44 4.70
N ASN A 44 -16.04 10.39 5.95
CA ASN A 44 -15.35 11.05 7.06
C ASN A 44 -14.12 10.29 7.54
N TRP A 45 -13.99 8.99 7.22
CA TRP A 45 -12.90 8.19 7.78
C TRP A 45 -12.09 7.41 6.73
N ILE A 46 -12.68 6.98 5.61
CA ILE A 46 -11.95 6.20 4.59
C ILE A 46 -10.80 7.01 3.95
N PRO A 47 -11.02 8.26 3.50
CA PRO A 47 -9.95 9.06 2.91
C PRO A 47 -8.73 9.21 3.81
N THR A 48 -8.95 9.62 5.05
CA THR A 48 -7.88 9.86 6.02
C THR A 48 -7.23 8.55 6.52
N LEU A 49 -8.02 7.47 6.62
CA LEU A 49 -7.52 6.15 7.00
C LEU A 49 -6.48 5.65 5.98
N TYR A 50 -6.80 5.69 4.69
CA TYR A 50 -5.90 5.22 3.65
C TYR A 50 -4.78 6.20 3.29
N PHE A 51 -4.97 7.48 3.53
CA PHE A 51 -3.87 8.43 3.54
C PHE A 51 -2.84 8.10 4.65
N ALA A 52 -3.31 7.80 5.86
CA ALA A 52 -2.46 7.38 6.97
C ALA A 52 -1.79 6.01 6.73
N GLU A 53 -2.35 5.15 5.89
CA GLU A 53 -1.75 3.88 5.48
C GLU A 53 -0.55 4.09 4.53
N GLY A 54 -0.69 4.98 3.55
CA GLY A 54 0.34 5.19 2.51
C GLY A 54 1.57 5.94 3.01
N LEU A 55 1.41 6.89 3.92
CA LEU A 55 2.49 7.80 4.30
C LEU A 55 3.67 7.13 5.02
N PRO A 56 3.49 6.22 6.01
CA PRO A 56 4.61 5.52 6.64
C PRO A 56 5.34 4.60 5.66
N TYR A 57 4.61 3.98 4.73
CA TYR A 57 5.20 3.16 3.69
C TYR A 57 6.17 3.97 2.82
N VAL A 58 5.76 5.14 2.35
CA VAL A 58 6.63 5.99 1.53
C VAL A 58 7.77 6.59 2.35
N ALA A 59 7.55 6.86 3.63
CA ALA A 59 8.60 7.33 4.53
C ALA A 59 9.72 6.29 4.66
N VAL A 60 9.37 5.03 4.85
CA VAL A 60 10.33 3.92 4.97
C VAL A 60 11.00 3.58 3.64
N MET A 61 10.23 3.57 2.53
CA MET A 61 10.73 3.09 1.24
C MET A 61 11.49 4.14 0.42
N THR A 62 11.11 5.41 0.55
CA THR A 62 11.66 6.46 -0.31
C THR A 62 12.30 7.58 0.49
N ILE A 63 11.60 8.13 1.49
CA ILE A 63 12.10 9.29 2.25
C ILE A 63 13.35 8.91 3.05
N ALA A 64 13.38 7.71 3.65
CA ALA A 64 14.55 7.21 4.36
C ALA A 64 15.80 7.14 3.46
N VAL A 65 15.65 6.66 2.23
CA VAL A 65 16.73 6.57 1.25
C VAL A 65 17.29 7.96 0.92
N ILE A 66 16.39 8.92 0.65
CA ILE A 66 16.77 10.30 0.34
C ILE A 66 17.45 10.97 1.55
N MET A 67 16.86 10.82 2.74
CA MET A 67 17.40 11.34 3.99
C MET A 67 18.83 10.81 4.25
N TYR A 68 19.03 9.49 4.20
CA TYR A 68 20.36 8.91 4.43
C TYR A 68 21.38 9.37 3.39
N LYS A 69 20.96 9.53 2.13
CA LYS A 69 21.83 10.08 1.07
C LYS A 69 22.26 11.51 1.39
N ARG A 70 21.32 12.35 1.83
CA ARG A 70 21.58 13.73 2.21
C ARG A 70 22.45 13.83 3.48
N LEU A 71 22.34 12.86 4.38
CA LEU A 71 23.17 12.76 5.58
C LEU A 71 24.56 12.13 5.34
N GLY A 72 24.91 11.83 4.08
CA GLY A 72 26.27 11.47 3.67
C GLY A 72 26.56 9.96 3.64
N LEU A 73 25.55 9.09 3.76
CA LEU A 73 25.78 7.64 3.62
C LEU A 73 26.08 7.26 2.16
N SER A 74 26.92 6.26 1.98
CA SER A 74 27.22 5.66 0.69
C SER A 74 26.00 4.89 0.13
N ASN A 75 25.93 4.75 -1.19
CA ASN A 75 24.85 4.00 -1.84
C ASN A 75 24.79 2.54 -1.37
N THR A 76 25.94 1.93 -1.07
CA THR A 76 26.03 0.55 -0.57
C THR A 76 25.40 0.43 0.83
N GLU A 77 25.74 1.34 1.74
CA GLU A 77 25.16 1.36 3.10
C GLU A 77 23.66 1.60 3.05
N ILE A 78 23.20 2.58 2.25
CA ILE A 78 21.78 2.87 2.10
C ILE A 78 21.03 1.63 1.61
N THR A 79 21.54 0.98 0.57
CA THR A 79 20.91 -0.24 0.02
C THR A 79 20.89 -1.36 1.05
N LEU A 80 22.01 -1.59 1.75
CA LEU A 80 22.11 -2.64 2.78
C LEU A 80 21.09 -2.42 3.91
N TYR A 81 20.99 -1.21 4.45
CA TYR A 81 20.13 -0.92 5.59
C TYR A 81 18.65 -0.81 5.23
N THR A 82 18.32 -0.22 4.08
CA THR A 82 16.92 0.06 3.74
C THR A 82 16.21 -1.10 3.02
N SER A 83 16.94 -2.00 2.35
CA SER A 83 16.31 -3.12 1.62
C SER A 83 15.53 -4.06 2.54
N TRP A 84 16.01 -4.28 3.76
CA TRP A 84 15.36 -5.15 4.73
C TRP A 84 14.10 -4.54 5.36
N LEU A 85 13.96 -3.22 5.32
CA LEU A 85 12.80 -2.52 5.87
C LEU A 85 11.48 -2.89 5.16
N TYR A 86 11.55 -3.51 3.98
CA TYR A 86 10.38 -4.03 3.28
C TYR A 86 9.82 -5.33 3.89
N LEU A 87 10.64 -6.05 4.66
CA LEU A 87 10.32 -7.37 5.21
C LEU A 87 8.98 -7.42 5.96
N PRO A 88 8.63 -6.47 6.86
CA PRO A 88 7.37 -6.51 7.59
C PRO A 88 6.14 -6.62 6.69
N TRP A 89 6.09 -5.88 5.57
CA TRP A 89 4.95 -5.98 4.64
C TRP A 89 4.90 -7.31 3.88
N THR A 90 6.05 -7.95 3.67
CA THR A 90 6.12 -9.24 3.00
C THR A 90 5.63 -10.37 3.90
N ILE A 91 6.08 -10.37 5.16
CA ILE A 91 5.77 -11.44 6.12
C ILE A 91 4.53 -11.16 6.98
N LYS A 92 3.80 -10.04 6.76
CA LYS A 92 2.59 -9.68 7.52
C LYS A 92 1.53 -10.80 7.62
N PRO A 93 1.37 -11.74 6.66
CA PRO A 93 0.44 -12.85 6.82
C PRO A 93 0.75 -13.74 8.04
N LEU A 94 2.01 -13.78 8.51
CA LEU A 94 2.40 -14.62 9.65
C LEU A 94 1.79 -14.14 10.98
N TRP A 95 1.53 -12.83 11.14
CA TRP A 95 0.89 -12.31 12.37
C TRP A 95 -0.50 -11.70 12.14
N SER A 96 -1.01 -11.72 10.91
CA SER A 96 -2.37 -11.25 10.61
C SER A 96 -3.44 -11.91 11.51
N PRO A 97 -3.41 -13.23 11.77
CA PRO A 97 -4.38 -13.87 12.67
C PRO A 97 -4.30 -13.35 14.10
N PHE A 98 -3.11 -12.95 14.57
CA PHE A 98 -2.95 -12.36 15.89
C PHE A 98 -3.68 -11.01 15.99
N VAL A 99 -3.57 -10.17 14.95
CA VAL A 99 -4.30 -8.90 14.88
C VAL A 99 -5.81 -9.12 14.83
N ASP A 100 -6.26 -10.23 14.24
CA ASP A 100 -7.70 -10.57 14.16
C ASP A 100 -8.29 -11.03 15.49
N LEU A 101 -7.46 -11.54 16.38
CA LEU A 101 -7.92 -12.28 17.56
C LEU A 101 -7.72 -11.52 18.88
N VAL A 102 -6.67 -10.68 18.99
CA VAL A 102 -6.27 -10.11 20.29
C VAL A 102 -7.08 -8.89 20.69
N LYS A 103 -7.40 -8.00 19.75
CA LYS A 103 -8.13 -6.76 19.99
C LYS A 103 -9.05 -6.42 18.82
N THR A 104 -9.91 -5.40 19.01
CA THR A 104 -10.71 -4.83 17.93
C THR A 104 -9.82 -4.18 16.87
N LYS A 105 -10.24 -4.22 15.61
CA LYS A 105 -9.53 -3.56 14.50
C LYS A 105 -9.34 -2.07 14.75
N ARG A 106 -10.38 -1.43 15.28
CA ARG A 106 -10.34 -0.03 15.67
C ARG A 106 -9.23 0.26 16.70
N SER A 107 -9.08 -0.58 17.71
CA SER A 107 -8.02 -0.41 18.73
C SER A 107 -6.62 -0.55 18.13
N TRP A 108 -6.42 -1.51 17.21
CA TRP A 108 -5.17 -1.70 16.50
C TRP A 108 -4.83 -0.49 15.62
N ILE A 109 -5.79 0.06 14.86
CA ILE A 109 -5.60 1.26 14.05
C ILE A 109 -5.04 2.41 14.90
N ILE A 110 -5.71 2.74 16.01
CA ILE A 110 -5.34 3.86 16.88
C ILE A 110 -3.97 3.61 17.52
N ALA A 111 -3.71 2.40 18.02
CA ALA A 111 -2.44 2.06 18.66
C ALA A 111 -1.27 2.12 17.67
N MET A 112 -1.44 1.59 16.46
CA MET A 112 -0.38 1.59 15.43
C MET A 112 -0.11 2.99 14.89
N GLN A 113 -1.14 3.82 14.72
CA GLN A 113 -0.94 5.24 14.36
C GLN A 113 -0.16 6.00 15.44
N GLY A 114 -0.45 5.75 16.70
CA GLY A 114 0.31 6.33 17.82
C GLY A 114 1.78 5.88 17.82
N LEU A 115 2.03 4.59 17.55
CA LEU A 115 3.41 4.07 17.42
C LEU A 115 4.13 4.65 16.21
N ILE A 116 3.45 4.84 15.08
CA ILE A 116 4.02 5.49 13.89
C ILE A 116 4.36 6.96 14.19
N ALA A 117 3.48 7.68 14.91
CA ALA A 117 3.76 9.05 15.33
C ALA A 117 5.01 9.12 16.25
N ALA A 118 5.11 8.20 17.21
CA ALA A 118 6.29 8.07 18.07
C ALA A 118 7.54 7.68 17.26
N GLY A 119 7.40 6.82 16.25
CA GLY A 119 8.47 6.45 15.33
C GLY A 119 9.02 7.65 14.56
N PHE A 120 8.14 8.48 13.98
CA PHE A 120 8.56 9.72 13.32
C PHE A 120 9.25 10.70 14.27
N ALA A 121 8.70 10.87 15.48
CA ALA A 121 9.32 11.73 16.51
C ALA A 121 10.70 11.20 16.94
N GLY A 122 10.83 9.88 17.11
CA GLY A 122 12.10 9.25 17.43
C GLY A 122 13.15 9.44 16.34
N ILE A 123 12.78 9.25 15.06
CA ILE A 123 13.68 9.53 13.94
C ILE A 123 14.14 10.99 13.99
N ALA A 124 13.19 11.93 14.10
CA ALA A 124 13.49 13.35 14.16
C ALA A 124 14.47 13.71 15.30
N PHE A 125 14.27 13.10 16.46
CA PHE A 125 15.09 13.34 17.63
C PHE A 125 16.52 12.83 17.46
N PHE A 126 16.70 11.67 16.83
CA PHE A 126 18.01 11.04 16.72
C PHE A 126 18.82 11.43 15.47
N ILE A 127 18.24 12.08 14.47
CA ILE A 127 18.98 12.56 13.28
C ILE A 127 20.22 13.40 13.64
N PRO A 128 20.19 14.37 14.59
CA PRO A 128 21.36 15.20 14.87
C PRO A 128 22.37 14.52 15.82
N THR A 129 22.22 13.24 16.14
CA THR A 129 23.13 12.53 17.06
C THR A 129 24.24 11.79 16.34
N THR A 130 25.32 11.45 17.04
CA THR A 130 26.48 10.73 16.49
C THR A 130 26.14 9.30 16.03
N HIS A 131 25.16 8.65 16.67
CA HIS A 131 24.70 7.29 16.33
C HIS A 131 23.39 7.30 15.54
N PHE A 132 23.18 8.33 14.71
CA PHE A 132 21.89 8.54 14.02
C PHE A 132 21.48 7.35 13.16
N VAL A 133 22.42 6.69 12.47
CA VAL A 133 22.08 5.58 11.56
C VAL A 133 21.41 4.44 12.32
N GLN A 134 22.05 3.96 13.41
CA GLN A 134 21.55 2.82 14.18
C GLN A 134 20.20 3.15 14.84
N LEU A 135 20.11 4.34 15.43
CA LEU A 135 18.91 4.76 16.16
C LEU A 135 17.74 5.06 15.21
N THR A 136 17.95 5.80 14.14
CA THR A 136 16.88 6.07 13.17
C THR A 136 16.45 4.79 12.46
N LEU A 137 17.39 3.87 12.15
CA LEU A 137 17.06 2.58 11.56
C LEU A 137 16.18 1.73 12.49
N ALA A 138 16.45 1.73 13.80
CA ALA A 138 15.59 1.04 14.78
C ALA A 138 14.15 1.61 14.77
N PHE A 139 14.01 2.94 14.69
CA PHE A 139 12.69 3.57 14.57
C PHE A 139 12.03 3.33 13.20
N PHE A 140 12.79 3.24 12.11
CA PHE A 140 12.22 2.82 10.83
C PHE A 140 11.72 1.37 10.87
N TRP A 141 12.41 0.46 11.56
CA TRP A 141 11.92 -0.90 11.79
C TRP A 141 10.62 -0.90 12.62
N LEU A 142 10.58 -0.15 13.72
CA LEU A 142 9.36 0.02 14.52
C LEU A 142 8.20 0.52 13.65
N MET A 143 8.45 1.54 12.84
CA MET A 143 7.47 2.09 11.91
C MET A 143 7.02 1.08 10.85
N ALA A 144 7.95 0.30 10.27
CA ALA A 144 7.66 -0.69 9.26
C ALA A 144 6.72 -1.79 9.80
N PHE A 145 7.01 -2.32 11.01
CA PHE A 145 6.13 -3.28 11.68
C PHE A 145 4.78 -2.68 12.07
N SER A 146 4.79 -1.46 12.61
CA SER A 146 3.56 -0.76 12.98
C SER A 146 2.69 -0.47 11.77
N SER A 147 3.27 -0.03 10.65
CA SER A 147 2.56 0.23 9.41
C SER A 147 2.01 -1.05 8.76
N ALA A 148 2.79 -2.15 8.74
CA ALA A 148 2.32 -3.43 8.23
C ALA A 148 1.16 -3.99 9.08
N THR A 149 1.19 -3.77 10.41
CA THR A 149 0.10 -4.15 11.33
C THR A 149 -1.12 -3.24 11.14
N TYR A 150 -0.88 -1.95 10.93
CA TYR A 150 -1.92 -0.98 10.60
C TYR A 150 -2.67 -1.35 9.31
N ASP A 151 -1.95 -1.75 8.24
CA ASP A 151 -2.55 -2.22 6.98
C ASP A 151 -3.54 -3.38 7.23
N ILE A 152 -3.15 -4.37 8.06
CA ILE A 152 -4.01 -5.51 8.40
C ILE A 152 -5.28 -5.04 9.12
N ALA A 153 -5.10 -4.12 10.09
CA ALA A 153 -6.20 -3.61 10.89
C ALA A 153 -7.14 -2.73 10.06
N ALA A 154 -6.60 -1.84 9.21
CA ALA A 154 -7.36 -0.93 8.37
C ALA A 154 -8.18 -1.68 7.31
N ASP A 155 -7.58 -2.66 6.63
CA ASP A 155 -8.27 -3.51 5.65
C ASP A 155 -9.37 -4.36 6.32
N GLY A 156 -9.09 -4.93 7.50
CA GLY A 156 -10.10 -5.66 8.27
C GLY A 156 -11.25 -4.75 8.72
N PHE A 157 -10.94 -3.55 9.20
CA PHE A 157 -11.92 -2.55 9.63
C PHE A 157 -12.80 -2.05 8.47
N TYR A 158 -12.20 -1.85 7.29
CA TYR A 158 -12.92 -1.51 6.07
C TYR A 158 -14.00 -2.56 5.73
N MET A 159 -13.66 -3.85 5.84
CA MET A 159 -14.62 -4.92 5.58
C MET A 159 -15.73 -5.01 6.64
N LEU A 160 -15.43 -4.72 7.90
CA LEU A 160 -16.40 -4.76 8.99
C LEU A 160 -17.30 -3.50 9.03
N GLY A 161 -16.77 -2.35 8.64
CA GLY A 161 -17.47 -1.05 8.71
C GLY A 161 -18.39 -0.74 7.54
N LEU A 162 -18.32 -1.52 6.43
CA LEU A 162 -19.03 -1.26 5.18
C LEU A 162 -19.80 -2.46 4.68
N ASN A 163 -20.94 -2.23 4.03
CA ASN A 163 -21.64 -3.26 3.28
C ASN A 163 -20.96 -3.53 1.91
N ASN A 164 -21.34 -4.63 1.24
CA ASN A 164 -20.70 -5.05 -0.03
C ASN A 164 -20.76 -3.99 -1.14
N LYS A 165 -21.83 -3.22 -1.24
CA LYS A 165 -21.97 -2.14 -2.23
C LYS A 165 -21.02 -0.99 -1.92
N GLU A 166 -20.96 -0.58 -0.66
CA GLU A 166 -20.04 0.47 -0.19
C GLU A 166 -18.58 0.03 -0.34
N GLN A 167 -18.24 -1.21 0.01
CA GLN A 167 -16.88 -1.75 -0.20
C GLN A 167 -16.47 -1.63 -1.67
N SER A 168 -17.34 -2.01 -2.60
CA SER A 168 -17.06 -1.90 -4.03
C SER A 168 -16.89 -0.45 -4.50
N PHE A 169 -17.70 0.46 -3.98
CA PHE A 169 -17.62 1.88 -4.31
C PHE A 169 -16.35 2.54 -3.73
N PHE A 170 -16.07 2.31 -2.45
CA PHE A 170 -14.94 2.96 -1.78
C PHE A 170 -13.57 2.35 -2.10
N VAL A 171 -13.50 1.22 -2.82
CA VAL A 171 -12.21 0.61 -3.21
C VAL A 171 -11.37 1.54 -4.10
N GLY A 172 -12.00 2.26 -5.02
CA GLY A 172 -11.32 3.27 -5.85
C GLY A 172 -10.84 4.46 -5.02
N ILE A 173 -11.70 4.93 -4.11
CA ILE A 173 -11.42 6.08 -3.22
C ILE A 173 -10.25 5.78 -2.29
N ARG A 174 -10.25 4.63 -1.61
CA ARG A 174 -9.15 4.23 -0.73
C ARG A 174 -7.81 4.17 -1.48
N ASN A 175 -7.80 3.60 -2.68
CA ASN A 175 -6.60 3.53 -3.51
C ASN A 175 -6.11 4.92 -3.94
N THR A 176 -7.03 5.84 -4.23
CA THR A 176 -6.72 7.22 -4.56
C THR A 176 -6.03 7.92 -3.40
N PHE A 177 -6.56 7.82 -2.19
CA PHE A 177 -5.97 8.48 -1.02
C PHE A 177 -4.66 7.83 -0.55
N TYR A 178 -4.51 6.52 -0.71
CA TYR A 178 -3.23 5.84 -0.54
C TYR A 178 -2.15 6.39 -1.51
N ARG A 179 -2.50 6.57 -2.80
CA ARG A 179 -1.59 7.15 -3.80
C ARG A 179 -1.30 8.62 -3.53
N PHE A 180 -2.33 9.37 -3.10
CA PHE A 180 -2.15 10.77 -2.69
C PHE A 180 -1.14 10.89 -1.54
N ALA A 181 -1.16 9.97 -0.56
CA ALA A 181 -0.14 9.92 0.49
C ALA A 181 1.27 9.68 -0.06
N ASN A 182 1.41 8.83 -1.09
CA ASN A 182 2.72 8.63 -1.74
C ASN A 182 3.22 9.90 -2.43
N ILE A 183 2.36 10.60 -3.18
CA ILE A 183 2.71 11.86 -3.85
C ILE A 183 3.04 12.93 -2.81
N PHE A 184 2.24 13.03 -1.75
CA PHE A 184 2.48 13.96 -0.64
C PHE A 184 3.84 13.71 0.02
N GLY A 185 4.16 12.44 0.31
CA GLY A 185 5.42 12.06 0.94
C GLY A 185 6.64 12.31 0.04
N GLN A 186 6.62 11.80 -1.18
CA GLN A 186 7.75 11.93 -2.12
C GLN A 186 7.89 13.34 -2.71
N GLY A 187 6.78 14.06 -2.88
CA GLY A 187 6.77 15.41 -3.42
C GLY A 187 6.90 16.46 -2.31
N ILE A 188 5.79 16.73 -1.61
CA ILE A 188 5.67 17.88 -0.70
C ILE A 188 6.67 17.78 0.46
N LEU A 189 6.80 16.63 1.12
CA LEU A 189 7.69 16.50 2.27
C LEU A 189 9.17 16.55 1.87
N VAL A 190 9.55 15.95 0.74
CA VAL A 190 10.93 16.00 0.25
C VAL A 190 11.27 17.40 -0.23
N MET A 191 10.35 18.11 -0.92
CA MET A 191 10.52 19.51 -1.29
C MET A 191 10.67 20.39 -0.04
N LEU A 192 9.87 20.16 0.99
CA LEU A 192 9.98 20.88 2.27
C LEU A 192 11.35 20.66 2.92
N ALA A 193 11.81 19.40 2.97
CA ALA A 193 13.14 19.08 3.50
C ALA A 193 14.24 19.84 2.70
N GLY A 194 14.19 19.80 1.38
CA GLY A 194 15.15 20.51 0.52
C GLY A 194 15.11 22.03 0.69
N TRP A 195 13.91 22.61 0.84
CA TRP A 195 13.78 24.04 1.15
C TRP A 195 14.37 24.39 2.53
N LEU A 196 14.12 23.57 3.53
CA LEU A 196 14.69 23.73 4.87
C LEU A 196 16.22 23.57 4.85
N GLU A 197 16.77 22.62 4.06
CA GLU A 197 18.22 22.47 3.90
C GLU A 197 18.88 23.78 3.41
N THR A 198 18.29 24.41 2.38
CA THR A 198 18.81 25.65 1.82
C THR A 198 18.60 26.84 2.73
N SER A 199 17.46 26.93 3.42
CA SER A 199 17.14 28.08 4.27
C SER A 199 17.86 28.05 5.62
N GLN A 200 18.09 26.85 6.20
CA GLN A 200 18.74 26.69 7.50
C GLN A 200 20.25 26.46 7.38
N GLY A 201 20.75 26.06 6.21
CA GLY A 201 22.16 25.66 6.05
C GLY A 201 22.58 24.42 6.85
N ASN A 202 21.63 23.68 7.41
CA ASN A 202 21.86 22.53 8.30
C ASN A 202 20.99 21.34 7.90
N ILE A 203 21.59 20.36 7.20
CA ILE A 203 20.89 19.19 6.67
C ILE A 203 20.25 18.34 7.80
N PRO A 204 20.95 17.95 8.88
CA PRO A 204 20.34 17.23 10.00
C PRO A 204 19.11 17.93 10.58
N LEU A 205 19.20 19.23 10.83
CA LEU A 205 18.10 20.02 11.37
C LEU A 205 16.89 20.06 10.42
N ALA A 206 17.11 20.24 9.13
CA ALA A 206 16.07 20.28 8.12
C ALA A 206 15.25 18.96 8.10
N TRP A 207 15.93 17.82 8.10
CA TRP A 207 15.30 16.51 8.16
C TRP A 207 14.63 16.26 9.51
N SER A 208 15.21 16.67 10.63
CA SER A 208 14.55 16.56 11.94
C SER A 208 13.23 17.32 11.97
N ILE A 209 13.20 18.57 11.49
CA ILE A 209 11.98 19.37 11.41
C ILE A 209 10.93 18.67 10.53
N THR A 210 11.33 18.16 9.36
CA THR A 210 10.42 17.43 8.45
C THR A 210 9.80 16.22 9.14
N PHE A 211 10.59 15.42 9.85
CA PHE A 211 10.08 14.26 10.57
C PHE A 211 9.23 14.64 11.80
N TYR A 212 9.53 15.75 12.50
CA TYR A 212 8.64 16.27 13.55
C TYR A 212 7.29 16.73 12.99
N LEU A 213 7.25 17.33 11.81
CA LEU A 213 5.99 17.69 11.15
C LEU A 213 5.18 16.43 10.79
N MET A 214 5.85 15.37 10.32
CA MET A 214 5.20 14.07 10.08
C MET A 214 4.67 13.46 11.38
N ALA A 215 5.42 13.53 12.47
CA ALA A 215 4.98 13.07 13.79
C ALA A 215 3.73 13.82 14.26
N GLY A 216 3.72 15.15 14.12
CA GLY A 216 2.58 16.00 14.45
C GLY A 216 1.35 15.67 13.60
N LEU A 217 1.52 15.48 12.30
CA LEU A 217 0.44 15.06 11.38
C LEU A 217 -0.14 13.71 11.82
N PHE A 218 0.72 12.71 12.13
CA PHE A 218 0.25 11.40 12.58
C PHE A 218 -0.43 11.43 13.94
N LEU A 219 0.06 12.26 14.86
CA LEU A 219 -0.61 12.47 16.14
C LEU A 219 -2.01 13.08 15.94
N ALA A 220 -2.13 14.08 15.06
CA ALA A 220 -3.41 14.69 14.71
C ALA A 220 -4.37 13.67 14.06
N LEU A 221 -3.87 12.82 13.14
CA LEU A 221 -4.65 11.73 12.53
C LEU A 221 -5.06 10.68 13.57
N THR A 222 -4.19 10.34 14.51
CA THR A 222 -4.50 9.41 15.62
C THR A 222 -5.65 9.95 16.48
N LEU A 223 -5.58 11.22 16.86
CA LEU A 223 -6.65 11.89 17.63
C LEU A 223 -7.93 11.97 16.81
N TYR A 224 -7.86 12.37 15.55
CA TYR A 224 -9.02 12.41 14.66
C TYR A 224 -9.70 11.04 14.54
N HIS A 225 -8.94 9.98 14.28
CA HIS A 225 -9.47 8.63 14.14
C HIS A 225 -10.00 8.07 15.46
N ARG A 226 -9.44 8.45 16.60
CA ARG A 226 -9.99 8.08 17.92
C ARG A 226 -11.44 8.52 18.07
N PHE A 227 -11.81 9.68 17.51
CA PHE A 227 -13.16 10.24 17.63
C PHE A 227 -14.06 9.91 16.43
N ILE A 228 -13.50 9.81 15.20
CA ILE A 228 -14.30 9.69 13.98
C ILE A 228 -14.55 8.26 13.53
N LEU A 229 -13.67 7.28 13.85
CA LEU A 229 -13.90 5.90 13.45
C LEU A 229 -15.18 5.34 14.08
N PRO A 230 -16.04 4.68 13.28
CA PRO A 230 -17.23 4.00 13.80
C PRO A 230 -16.88 2.87 14.77
N HIS A 231 -17.87 2.38 15.49
CA HIS A 231 -17.79 1.21 16.35
C HIS A 231 -18.72 0.15 15.77
N PRO A 232 -18.27 -0.64 14.78
CA PRO A 232 -19.11 -1.70 14.23
C PRO A 232 -19.38 -2.77 15.29
N ASP A 233 -20.62 -3.22 15.40
CA ASP A 233 -20.99 -4.30 16.35
C ASP A 233 -20.29 -5.62 16.03
N THR A 234 -19.76 -5.76 14.80
CA THR A 234 -18.99 -6.92 14.34
C THR A 234 -17.51 -6.86 14.71
N ASP A 235 -17.00 -5.69 15.15
CA ASP A 235 -15.59 -5.53 15.59
C ASP A 235 -15.44 -5.91 17.07
N ILE A 236 -15.70 -7.18 17.36
CA ILE A 236 -15.72 -7.72 18.72
C ILE A 236 -14.39 -8.44 19.01
N LYS A 237 -13.85 -8.20 20.21
CA LYS A 237 -12.76 -9.03 20.76
C LYS A 237 -13.28 -10.43 21.00
N ARG A 238 -12.63 -11.46 20.48
CA ARG A 238 -12.96 -12.84 20.80
C ARG A 238 -12.51 -13.16 22.23
N GLU A 239 -13.46 -13.43 23.13
CA GLU A 239 -13.17 -13.80 24.51
C GLU A 239 -12.78 -15.29 24.61
N GLY A 240 -11.90 -15.62 25.56
CA GLY A 240 -11.54 -17.03 25.88
C GLY A 240 -10.51 -17.66 24.93
N LEU A 241 -9.76 -16.87 24.16
CA LEU A 241 -8.70 -17.41 23.29
C LEU A 241 -7.40 -17.65 24.08
N THR A 242 -6.99 -18.90 24.15
CA THR A 242 -5.67 -19.32 24.63
C THR A 242 -4.66 -19.22 23.47
N ALA A 243 -3.39 -18.91 23.77
CA ALA A 243 -2.33 -18.86 22.75
C ALA A 243 -2.22 -20.15 21.92
N SER A 244 -2.46 -21.31 22.56
CA SER A 244 -2.50 -22.61 21.89
C SER A 244 -3.63 -22.71 20.87
N LYS A 245 -4.84 -22.25 21.21
CA LYS A 245 -5.98 -22.25 20.30
C LYS A 245 -5.81 -21.28 19.13
N LEU A 246 -5.15 -20.15 19.38
CA LEU A 246 -4.73 -19.17 18.39
C LEU A 246 -3.80 -19.79 17.34
N LEU A 247 -2.77 -20.49 17.81
CA LEU A 247 -1.82 -21.19 16.95
C LEU A 247 -2.50 -22.33 16.17
N GLU A 248 -3.38 -23.09 16.81
CA GLU A 248 -4.14 -24.15 16.17
C GLU A 248 -5.05 -23.61 15.06
N ASP A 249 -5.81 -22.54 15.32
CA ASP A 249 -6.68 -21.89 14.33
C ASP A 249 -5.88 -21.27 13.17
N PHE A 250 -4.70 -20.71 13.47
CA PHE A 250 -3.77 -20.25 12.45
C PHE A 250 -3.28 -21.38 11.55
N LEU A 251 -2.78 -22.46 12.15
CA LEU A 251 -2.28 -23.63 11.40
C LEU A 251 -3.40 -24.26 10.59
N LYS A 252 -4.60 -24.41 11.15
CA LYS A 252 -5.77 -24.93 10.41
C LYS A 252 -6.12 -24.02 9.21
N THR A 253 -6.11 -22.71 9.40
CA THR A 253 -6.38 -21.75 8.32
C THR A 253 -5.30 -21.83 7.24
N PHE A 254 -4.04 -21.92 7.64
CA PHE A 254 -2.90 -22.05 6.74
C PHE A 254 -2.97 -23.36 5.94
N ILE A 255 -3.18 -24.49 6.62
CA ILE A 255 -3.33 -25.80 5.98
C ILE A 255 -4.54 -25.81 5.04
N SER A 256 -5.68 -25.29 5.49
CA SER A 256 -6.91 -25.22 4.67
C SER A 256 -6.72 -24.38 3.40
N PHE A 257 -5.84 -23.37 3.45
CA PHE A 257 -5.48 -22.58 2.27
C PHE A 257 -4.77 -23.44 1.23
N PHE A 258 -3.80 -24.27 1.65
CA PHE A 258 -3.07 -25.17 0.74
C PHE A 258 -3.90 -26.34 0.22
N GLN A 259 -4.98 -26.69 0.90
CA GLN A 259 -5.93 -27.74 0.47
C GLN A 259 -6.98 -27.25 -0.55
N LYS A 260 -6.99 -25.94 -0.89
CA LYS A 260 -7.96 -25.39 -1.84
C LYS A 260 -7.79 -25.97 -3.24
N LYS A 261 -8.92 -26.38 -3.82
CA LYS A 261 -8.98 -26.86 -5.20
C LYS A 261 -8.47 -25.76 -6.16
N HIS A 262 -7.63 -26.16 -7.11
CA HIS A 262 -7.01 -25.28 -8.10
C HIS A 262 -6.00 -24.24 -7.53
N LEU A 263 -5.44 -24.49 -6.36
CA LEU A 263 -4.45 -23.57 -5.75
C LEU A 263 -3.25 -23.33 -6.67
N GLY A 264 -2.72 -24.39 -7.31
CA GLY A 264 -1.60 -24.27 -8.25
C GLY A 264 -1.92 -23.32 -9.43
N LEU A 265 -3.13 -23.42 -10.00
CA LEU A 265 -3.57 -22.51 -11.05
C LEU A 265 -3.70 -21.06 -10.54
N MET A 266 -4.18 -20.88 -9.30
CA MET A 266 -4.26 -19.55 -8.68
C MET A 266 -2.87 -18.95 -8.46
N PHE A 267 -1.90 -19.73 -7.97
CA PHE A 267 -0.52 -19.28 -7.81
C PHE A 267 0.14 -18.98 -9.16
N PHE A 268 -0.04 -19.83 -10.15
CA PHE A 268 0.46 -19.60 -11.50
C PHE A 268 -0.07 -18.28 -12.06
N PHE A 269 -1.38 -18.05 -11.96
CA PHE A 269 -1.98 -16.78 -12.38
C PHE A 269 -1.40 -15.59 -11.61
N LEU A 270 -1.30 -15.68 -10.27
CA LEU A 270 -0.77 -14.60 -9.43
C LEU A 270 0.68 -14.25 -9.73
N LEU A 271 1.48 -15.23 -10.07
CA LEU A 271 2.89 -15.01 -10.41
C LEU A 271 3.06 -14.45 -11.82
N THR A 272 2.22 -14.87 -12.76
CA THR A 272 2.42 -14.57 -14.19
C THR A 272 1.70 -13.31 -14.65
N TYR A 273 0.51 -12.97 -14.07
CA TYR A 273 -0.33 -11.88 -14.57
C TYR A 273 0.32 -10.49 -14.53
N ARG A 274 1.31 -10.28 -13.65
CA ARG A 274 2.08 -9.03 -13.52
C ARG A 274 3.57 -9.20 -13.82
N LEU A 275 3.98 -10.34 -14.36
CA LEU A 275 5.39 -10.61 -14.61
C LEU A 275 5.97 -9.59 -15.59
N GLY A 276 5.28 -9.33 -16.69
CA GLY A 276 5.68 -8.33 -17.70
C GLY A 276 5.85 -6.95 -17.10
N GLU A 277 4.81 -6.44 -16.44
CA GLU A 277 4.83 -5.14 -15.76
C GLU A 277 5.97 -5.04 -14.73
N SER A 278 6.22 -6.09 -13.94
CA SER A 278 7.25 -6.06 -12.91
C SER A 278 8.67 -6.00 -13.48
N GLN A 279 8.93 -6.62 -14.61
CA GLN A 279 10.21 -6.53 -15.32
C GLN A 279 10.35 -5.17 -16.00
N LEU A 280 9.31 -4.73 -16.70
CA LEU A 280 9.29 -3.44 -17.40
C LEU A 280 9.50 -2.27 -16.44
N ALA A 281 8.91 -2.31 -15.24
CA ALA A 281 9.05 -1.24 -14.25
C ALA A 281 10.50 -0.90 -13.85
N LYS A 282 11.42 -1.85 -14.01
CA LYS A 282 12.86 -1.62 -13.75
C LYS A 282 13.61 -1.07 -14.96
N ILE A 283 13.19 -1.46 -16.17
CA ILE A 283 13.91 -1.16 -17.41
C ILE A 283 13.33 0.07 -18.11
N ALA A 284 12.04 0.39 -17.88
CA ALA A 284 11.35 1.46 -18.59
C ALA A 284 12.01 2.83 -18.38
N SER A 285 12.43 3.16 -17.16
CA SER A 285 13.04 4.46 -16.86
C SER A 285 14.45 4.61 -17.52
N PRO A 286 15.37 3.66 -17.39
CA PRO A 286 16.61 3.65 -18.17
C PRO A 286 16.34 3.77 -19.68
N PHE A 287 15.48 2.93 -20.24
CA PHE A 287 15.16 2.95 -21.68
C PHE A 287 14.68 4.30 -22.19
N LEU A 288 13.90 5.03 -21.39
CA LEU A 288 13.42 6.37 -21.76
C LEU A 288 14.51 7.44 -21.71
N LEU A 289 15.51 7.29 -20.81
CA LEU A 289 16.58 8.26 -20.55
C LEU A 289 17.84 8.02 -21.37
N ASP A 290 18.18 6.74 -21.63
CA ASP A 290 19.42 6.37 -22.30
C ASP A 290 19.46 6.92 -23.73
N ASP A 291 20.66 7.28 -24.19
CA ASP A 291 20.88 7.79 -25.54
C ASP A 291 20.47 6.81 -26.62
N ALA A 292 20.11 7.33 -27.79
CA ALA A 292 19.69 6.51 -28.92
C ALA A 292 20.79 5.50 -29.35
N GLU A 293 22.07 5.85 -29.19
CA GLU A 293 23.21 4.95 -29.46
C GLU A 293 23.24 3.74 -28.55
N GLN A 294 22.67 3.85 -27.33
CA GLN A 294 22.54 2.77 -26.37
C GLN A 294 21.18 2.03 -26.49
N GLY A 295 20.40 2.38 -27.52
CA GLY A 295 19.08 1.79 -27.77
C GLY A 295 17.95 2.43 -26.97
N GLY A 296 18.19 3.57 -26.30
CA GLY A 296 17.20 4.33 -25.56
C GLY A 296 16.44 5.35 -26.42
N LEU A 297 15.58 6.13 -25.80
CA LEU A 297 14.78 7.19 -26.45
C LEU A 297 15.35 8.60 -26.27
N ALA A 298 16.43 8.76 -25.52
CA ALA A 298 17.08 10.04 -25.22
C ALA A 298 16.14 11.14 -24.71
N LEU A 299 15.11 10.77 -23.92
CA LEU A 299 14.17 11.73 -23.38
C LEU A 299 14.81 12.50 -22.23
N SER A 300 14.49 13.82 -22.14
CA SER A 300 14.95 14.61 -21.01
C SER A 300 14.36 14.11 -19.69
N THR A 301 15.11 14.27 -18.59
CA THR A 301 14.63 13.96 -17.23
C THR A 301 13.31 14.66 -16.91
N ALA A 302 13.14 15.90 -17.39
CA ALA A 302 11.89 16.66 -17.22
C ALA A 302 10.71 15.98 -17.93
N THR A 303 10.90 15.49 -19.15
CA THR A 303 9.87 14.77 -19.92
C THR A 303 9.49 13.47 -19.24
N VAL A 304 10.47 12.70 -18.78
CA VAL A 304 10.24 11.46 -18.03
C VAL A 304 9.51 11.75 -16.72
N GLY A 305 9.91 12.81 -16.01
CA GLY A 305 9.21 13.27 -14.80
C GLY A 305 7.76 13.67 -15.06
N MET A 306 7.47 14.34 -16.18
CA MET A 306 6.10 14.71 -16.58
C MET A 306 5.27 13.46 -16.91
N ILE A 307 5.84 12.49 -17.64
CA ILE A 307 5.15 11.24 -18.00
C ILE A 307 4.77 10.45 -16.73
N TYR A 308 5.73 10.20 -15.86
CA TYR A 308 5.48 9.41 -14.64
C TYR A 308 4.76 10.20 -13.55
N GLY A 309 5.17 11.45 -13.32
CA GLY A 309 4.66 12.25 -12.20
C GLY A 309 3.31 12.90 -12.48
N THR A 310 3.02 13.33 -13.69
CA THR A 310 1.76 14.02 -14.01
C THR A 310 0.80 13.13 -14.79
N ILE A 311 1.18 12.72 -15.98
CA ILE A 311 0.29 11.94 -16.86
C ILE A 311 -0.01 10.57 -16.25
N GLY A 312 1.02 9.87 -15.79
CA GLY A 312 0.88 8.56 -15.16
C GLY A 312 0.03 8.58 -13.90
N VAL A 313 0.21 9.60 -13.05
CA VAL A 313 -0.60 9.75 -11.82
C VAL A 313 -2.06 10.01 -12.15
N ILE A 314 -2.35 10.93 -13.08
CA ILE A 314 -3.74 11.21 -13.52
C ILE A 314 -4.38 9.96 -14.11
N ALA A 315 -3.68 9.25 -15.00
CA ALA A 315 -4.16 8.02 -15.61
C ALA A 315 -4.45 6.94 -14.57
N LEU A 316 -3.57 6.78 -13.57
CA LEU A 316 -3.75 5.85 -12.47
C LEU A 316 -4.98 6.17 -11.58
N LEU A 317 -5.18 7.46 -11.28
CA LEU A 317 -6.34 7.90 -10.48
C LEU A 317 -7.65 7.66 -11.24
N LEU A 318 -7.71 8.07 -12.51
CA LEU A 318 -8.88 7.85 -13.37
C LEU A 318 -9.14 6.35 -13.57
N GLY A 319 -8.12 5.57 -13.87
CA GLY A 319 -8.22 4.12 -14.02
C GLY A 319 -8.74 3.43 -12.74
N GLY A 320 -8.27 3.85 -11.55
CA GLY A 320 -8.74 3.35 -10.27
C GLY A 320 -10.23 3.63 -10.01
N ILE A 321 -10.68 4.85 -10.30
CA ILE A 321 -12.09 5.26 -10.14
C ILE A 321 -12.99 4.51 -11.14
N ILE A 322 -12.62 4.52 -12.42
CA ILE A 322 -13.38 3.86 -13.48
C ILE A 322 -13.49 2.35 -13.21
N SER A 323 -12.38 1.70 -12.87
CA SER A 323 -12.38 0.26 -12.58
C SER A 323 -13.25 -0.08 -11.37
N GLY A 324 -13.19 0.73 -10.30
CA GLY A 324 -14.03 0.58 -9.11
C GLY A 324 -15.52 0.66 -9.46
N PHE A 325 -15.90 1.66 -10.26
CA PHE A 325 -17.28 1.83 -10.74
C PHE A 325 -17.75 0.65 -11.61
N LEU A 326 -16.94 0.22 -12.58
CA LEU A 326 -17.28 -0.88 -13.49
C LEU A 326 -17.43 -2.22 -12.75
N VAL A 327 -16.51 -2.51 -11.82
CA VAL A 327 -16.58 -3.73 -10.99
C VAL A 327 -17.79 -3.68 -10.04
N SER A 328 -18.12 -2.51 -9.47
CA SER A 328 -19.29 -2.38 -8.59
C SER A 328 -20.62 -2.60 -9.33
N ARG A 329 -20.67 -2.21 -10.61
CA ARG A 329 -21.86 -2.34 -11.48
C ARG A 329 -22.05 -3.75 -12.02
N ASP A 330 -21.00 -4.33 -12.60
CA ASP A 330 -21.08 -5.55 -13.43
C ASP A 330 -20.50 -6.79 -12.73
N GLY A 331 -19.83 -6.62 -11.62
CA GLY A 331 -19.14 -7.67 -10.87
C GLY A 331 -17.74 -7.98 -11.39
N PHE A 332 -16.86 -8.46 -10.48
CA PHE A 332 -15.45 -8.70 -10.77
C PHE A 332 -15.19 -9.75 -11.85
N LYS A 333 -16.03 -10.80 -11.91
CA LYS A 333 -15.85 -11.92 -12.86
C LYS A 333 -15.85 -11.46 -14.32
N LYS A 334 -16.67 -10.46 -14.67
CA LYS A 334 -16.77 -9.90 -16.02
C LYS A 334 -15.54 -9.08 -16.39
N TRP A 335 -14.95 -8.38 -15.40
CA TRP A 335 -13.88 -7.40 -15.63
C TRP A 335 -12.46 -7.93 -15.41
N ILE A 336 -12.30 -9.15 -14.89
CA ILE A 336 -10.96 -9.71 -14.60
C ILE A 336 -10.08 -9.81 -15.85
N LEU A 337 -10.62 -10.29 -16.97
CA LEU A 337 -9.87 -10.43 -18.21
C LEU A 337 -9.60 -9.08 -18.89
N PRO A 338 -10.57 -8.16 -19.07
CA PRO A 338 -10.29 -6.81 -19.57
C PRO A 338 -9.24 -6.06 -18.73
N MET A 339 -9.29 -6.20 -17.41
CA MET A 339 -8.31 -5.57 -16.52
C MET A 339 -6.90 -6.17 -16.66
N ALA A 340 -6.80 -7.50 -16.78
CA ALA A 340 -5.53 -8.15 -17.03
C ALA A 340 -4.91 -7.74 -18.38
N LEU A 341 -5.74 -7.62 -19.41
CA LEU A 341 -5.31 -7.12 -20.73
C LEU A 341 -4.87 -5.64 -20.65
N ALA A 342 -5.62 -4.79 -19.93
CA ALA A 342 -5.28 -3.39 -19.77
C ALA A 342 -3.95 -3.14 -19.03
N ILE A 343 -3.49 -4.10 -18.22
CA ILE A 343 -2.17 -4.04 -17.57
C ILE A 343 -1.08 -4.46 -18.56
N ASN A 344 -1.27 -5.56 -19.31
CA ASN A 344 -0.18 -6.17 -20.09
C ASN A 344 -0.10 -5.64 -21.54
N LEU A 345 -1.19 -5.15 -22.14
CA LEU A 345 -1.13 -4.63 -23.52
C LEU A 345 -0.21 -3.40 -23.66
N PRO A 346 -0.17 -2.43 -22.72
CA PRO A 346 0.76 -1.31 -22.80
C PRO A 346 2.23 -1.74 -22.81
N ASP A 347 2.57 -2.88 -22.19
CA ASP A 347 3.94 -3.38 -22.18
C ASP A 347 4.44 -3.68 -23.60
N LEU A 348 3.55 -4.08 -24.52
CA LEU A 348 3.87 -4.31 -25.94
C LEU A 348 4.30 -3.03 -26.66
N LEU A 349 3.86 -1.86 -26.22
CA LEU A 349 4.32 -0.58 -26.76
C LEU A 349 5.82 -0.37 -26.53
N TYR A 350 6.33 -0.77 -25.37
CA TYR A 350 7.76 -0.70 -25.08
C TYR A 350 8.57 -1.67 -25.97
N VAL A 351 8.04 -2.87 -26.21
CA VAL A 351 8.67 -3.84 -27.14
C VAL A 351 8.69 -3.27 -28.54
N TRP A 352 7.59 -2.65 -28.98
CA TRP A 352 7.53 -2.01 -30.30
C TRP A 352 8.48 -0.81 -30.41
N MET A 353 8.56 0.06 -29.41
CA MET A 353 9.48 1.19 -29.38
C MET A 353 10.93 0.73 -29.41
N ALA A 354 11.28 -0.30 -28.63
CA ALA A 354 12.65 -0.87 -28.62
C ALA A 354 13.02 -1.48 -29.98
N ALA A 355 12.08 -2.18 -30.63
CA ALA A 355 12.30 -2.71 -31.99
C ALA A 355 12.45 -1.60 -33.03
N ALA A 356 11.66 -0.51 -32.91
CA ALA A 356 11.75 0.64 -33.82
C ALA A 356 13.07 1.39 -33.66
N THR A 357 13.56 1.62 -32.43
CA THR A 357 14.88 2.22 -32.20
C THR A 357 16.02 1.34 -32.71
N ALA A 358 15.97 0.03 -32.48
CA ALA A 358 16.97 -0.90 -33.02
C ALA A 358 16.99 -0.88 -34.57
N ALA A 359 15.82 -0.89 -35.21
CA ALA A 359 15.71 -0.79 -36.67
C ALA A 359 16.26 0.55 -37.20
N LEU A 360 16.01 1.65 -36.50
CA LEU A 360 16.54 2.96 -36.86
C LEU A 360 18.08 2.99 -36.79
N LEU A 361 18.67 2.43 -35.74
CA LEU A 361 20.11 2.34 -35.56
C LEU A 361 20.77 1.51 -36.67
N ILE A 362 20.13 0.41 -37.09
CA ILE A 362 20.60 -0.42 -38.22
C ILE A 362 20.60 0.41 -39.54
N VAL A 363 19.50 1.13 -39.80
CA VAL A 363 19.35 1.97 -40.98
C VAL A 363 20.36 3.11 -41.01
N MET A 364 20.65 3.72 -39.85
CA MET A 364 21.63 4.81 -39.72
C MET A 364 23.09 4.32 -39.72
N GLY A 365 23.37 3.01 -39.81
CA GLY A 365 24.71 2.47 -39.81
C GLY A 365 25.47 2.62 -38.50
N MET A 366 24.79 2.91 -37.42
CA MET A 366 25.35 3.10 -36.06
C MET A 366 25.45 1.76 -35.30
N HIS A 367 25.76 0.65 -35.99
CA HIS A 367 26.10 -0.60 -35.33
C HIS A 367 27.49 -0.43 -34.72
N GLN A 368 27.58 -0.37 -33.42
CA GLN A 368 28.84 -0.63 -32.73
C GLN A 368 29.14 -2.13 -32.87
N VAL A 369 30.31 -2.40 -33.48
CA VAL A 369 30.98 -3.68 -33.52
C VAL A 369 31.32 -4.17 -32.12
#